data_36ca2e8bfdf5db0eb393d5eb1e59172a
#
_entry.id   36ca2e8bfdf5db0eb393d5eb1e59172a
#
_cell.length_a   1.000
_cell.length_b   1.000
_cell.length_c   1.000
_cell.angle_alpha   90.00
_cell.angle_beta   90.00
_cell.angle_gamma   90.00
#
_symmetry.space_group_name_H-M   'P 1'
#
loop_
_entity.id
_entity.type
_entity.pdbx_description
1 polymer ?
#
loop_
_entity_poly.entity_id
_entity_poly.type
_entity_poly.pdbx_seq_one_letter_code
_entity_poly.pdbx_strand_id
1 'polypeptide(L)'
;MANMQQDERSPVVVIGGGPAGLTAAYELQKRSSGFKPKVYEGGTMVGGISRTETNNGYRFDIGGHRFFTKVSEVEEMWHEVLQDDFITVPRLSRIYYREKFFDYPLKLFNALWNIGPYESMRILLSYFKWQVRPYRNEESFEEWVINRFGGRLYMHFFRSYTQKVWGINPREIRADWAAQRIKNLSLFKAVWNAISGANDTTSLIEEFQYPRLGPGMMWEKTAELVKEKGGEVHLRSEVVRVNRDGNRVTSVDVKHWNEDGSEPVMERVEGDHFVNTMALRDLIQAMDPPPPPAVVEAAGKLKYRDFLIVTLVLDHADPFKDNWIYIHSPAVKVGRIQNFRAWSKEMLPDQNTASIGMEYFCQKGDGLWNMSDEDLRELAGKELEQLGLAKASDVIGAAIIRQPKAYPVYDGEYRAALDVLEEWIVSLENFQTVGRNGLHRYNNQDHSMLSAMLAARNILGEEHDVWTVNVERSYHEEFEVKKPTPEMKAAIAAE
;
A
#
# COMPACT_ATOMS: atom_id res chain seq x y z
N MET A 1 -49.19 -10.82 -2.58
CA MET A 1 -48.39 -9.88 -1.77
C MET A 1 -47.48 -10.77 -0.95
N ALA A 2 -46.24 -10.93 -1.38
CA ALA A 2 -45.24 -11.65 -0.60
C ALA A 2 -44.90 -10.81 0.61
N ASN A 3 -45.07 -11.37 1.80
CA ASN A 3 -44.59 -10.81 3.06
C ASN A 3 -43.05 -10.63 2.93
N MET A 4 -42.58 -9.44 2.67
CA MET A 4 -41.20 -9.12 2.94
C MET A 4 -41.04 -9.12 4.48
N GLN A 5 -40.59 -10.29 5.02
CA GLN A 5 -40.07 -10.31 6.38
C GLN A 5 -38.94 -9.27 6.42
N GLN A 6 -39.09 -8.25 7.25
CA GLN A 6 -37.99 -7.32 7.55
C GLN A 6 -36.82 -8.15 8.08
N ASP A 7 -35.66 -7.97 7.48
CA ASP A 7 -34.42 -8.58 7.93
C ASP A 7 -34.10 -7.97 9.33
N GLU A 8 -34.22 -8.76 10.39
CA GLU A 8 -34.03 -8.30 11.77
C GLU A 8 -32.56 -8.02 12.11
N ARG A 9 -31.63 -8.27 11.15
CA ARG A 9 -30.20 -8.02 11.38
C ARG A 9 -29.87 -6.54 11.38
N SER A 10 -29.01 -6.11 12.29
CA SER A 10 -28.54 -4.74 12.41
C SER A 10 -27.77 -4.31 11.16
N PRO A 11 -28.20 -3.25 10.45
CA PRO A 11 -27.52 -2.77 9.25
C PRO A 11 -26.20 -2.06 9.61
N VAL A 12 -25.08 -2.53 9.03
CA VAL A 12 -23.78 -1.89 9.12
C VAL A 12 -23.38 -1.33 7.77
N VAL A 13 -23.24 -0.02 7.68
CA VAL A 13 -22.83 0.67 6.46
C VAL A 13 -21.30 0.73 6.39
N VAL A 14 -20.71 0.17 5.34
CA VAL A 14 -19.26 0.17 5.11
C VAL A 14 -18.96 1.07 3.90
N ILE A 15 -18.19 2.13 4.13
CA ILE A 15 -17.82 3.12 3.12
C ILE A 15 -16.47 2.76 2.52
N GLY A 16 -16.49 2.23 1.28
CA GLY A 16 -15.34 1.78 0.50
C GLY A 16 -15.17 0.25 0.50
N GLY A 17 -14.99 -0.32 -0.69
CA GLY A 17 -14.80 -1.75 -0.98
C GLY A 17 -13.34 -2.17 -1.11
N GLY A 18 -12.41 -1.46 -0.46
CA GLY A 18 -11.00 -1.84 -0.39
C GLY A 18 -10.71 -2.90 0.68
N PRO A 19 -9.41 -3.24 0.91
CA PRO A 19 -9.00 -4.25 1.89
C PRO A 19 -9.64 -4.06 3.27
N ALA A 20 -9.66 -2.84 3.80
CA ALA A 20 -10.24 -2.57 5.12
C ALA A 20 -11.77 -2.77 5.14
N GLY A 21 -12.50 -2.20 4.18
CA GLY A 21 -13.97 -2.29 4.18
C GLY A 21 -14.47 -3.71 4.01
N LEU A 22 -13.90 -4.47 3.07
CA LEU A 22 -14.28 -5.87 2.86
C LEU A 22 -13.89 -6.76 4.05
N THR A 23 -12.73 -6.50 4.67
CA THR A 23 -12.35 -7.24 5.89
C THR A 23 -13.31 -6.94 7.04
N ALA A 24 -13.74 -5.67 7.24
CA ALA A 24 -14.73 -5.34 8.27
C ALA A 24 -16.06 -6.08 8.06
N ALA A 25 -16.57 -6.06 6.82
CA ALA A 25 -17.80 -6.77 6.45
C ALA A 25 -17.69 -8.28 6.66
N TYR A 26 -16.59 -8.88 6.22
CA TYR A 26 -16.34 -10.32 6.35
C TYR A 26 -16.20 -10.74 7.82
N GLU A 27 -15.41 -9.99 8.61
CA GLU A 27 -15.15 -10.28 10.03
C GLU A 27 -16.43 -10.17 10.88
N LEU A 28 -17.27 -9.17 10.62
CA LEU A 28 -18.58 -9.07 11.27
C LEU A 28 -19.44 -10.31 11.05
N GLN A 29 -19.56 -10.74 9.80
CA GLN A 29 -20.37 -11.92 9.45
C GLN A 29 -19.74 -13.24 9.86
N LYS A 30 -18.42 -13.31 10.00
CA LYS A 30 -17.70 -14.48 10.53
C LYS A 30 -17.99 -14.67 12.01
N ARG A 31 -18.10 -13.56 12.77
CA ARG A 31 -18.28 -13.58 14.24
C ARG A 31 -19.73 -13.55 14.69
N SER A 32 -20.62 -12.97 13.91
CA SER A 32 -22.04 -12.85 14.28
C SER A 32 -22.96 -12.85 13.06
N SER A 33 -24.05 -13.62 13.16
CA SER A 33 -25.15 -13.57 12.16
C SER A 33 -26.12 -12.40 12.39
N GLY A 34 -25.97 -11.64 13.47
CA GLY A 34 -26.87 -10.54 13.84
C GLY A 34 -26.65 -9.24 13.05
N PHE A 35 -25.65 -9.20 12.17
CA PHE A 35 -25.32 -8.01 11.39
C PHE A 35 -25.46 -8.24 9.88
N LYS A 36 -25.90 -7.19 9.20
CA LYS A 36 -26.00 -7.15 7.73
C LYS A 36 -25.10 -6.02 7.18
N PRO A 37 -23.84 -6.30 6.82
CA PRO A 37 -22.98 -5.30 6.21
C PRO A 37 -23.45 -4.96 4.79
N LYS A 38 -23.46 -3.65 4.48
CA LYS A 38 -23.69 -3.08 3.17
C LYS A 38 -22.46 -2.25 2.77
N VAL A 39 -21.68 -2.76 1.83
CA VAL A 39 -20.45 -2.13 1.34
C VAL A 39 -20.76 -1.26 0.13
N TYR A 40 -20.39 0.01 0.16
CA TYR A 40 -20.56 0.95 -0.94
C TYR A 40 -19.19 1.36 -1.49
N GLU A 41 -18.91 0.97 -2.73
CA GLU A 41 -17.66 1.25 -3.47
C GLU A 41 -17.96 2.17 -4.65
N GLY A 42 -17.30 3.33 -4.69
CA GLY A 42 -17.45 4.32 -5.77
C GLY A 42 -16.89 3.86 -7.12
N GLY A 43 -15.94 2.92 -7.11
CA GLY A 43 -15.33 2.34 -8.30
C GLY A 43 -16.16 1.27 -8.97
N THR A 44 -15.63 0.76 -10.09
CA THR A 44 -16.24 -0.33 -10.89
C THR A 44 -15.84 -1.71 -10.39
N MET A 45 -14.91 -1.81 -9.45
CA MET A 45 -14.43 -3.05 -8.86
C MET A 45 -13.98 -2.84 -7.41
N VAL A 46 -13.95 -3.91 -6.66
CA VAL A 46 -13.45 -3.94 -5.28
C VAL A 46 -11.92 -4.01 -5.22
N GLY A 47 -11.36 -3.87 -4.01
CA GLY A 47 -9.93 -4.01 -3.74
C GLY A 47 -9.20 -2.67 -3.55
N GLY A 48 -9.84 -1.53 -3.82
CA GLY A 48 -9.23 -0.22 -3.65
C GLY A 48 -7.93 -0.08 -4.42
N ILE A 49 -6.83 0.34 -3.77
CA ILE A 49 -5.50 0.41 -4.40
C ILE A 49 -4.87 -0.98 -4.63
N SER A 50 -5.39 -2.02 -3.97
CA SER A 50 -4.91 -3.41 -4.11
C SER A 50 -5.73 -4.22 -5.10
N ARG A 51 -6.56 -3.57 -5.93
CA ARG A 51 -7.26 -4.24 -7.03
C ARG A 51 -6.30 -4.63 -8.13
N THR A 52 -6.67 -5.62 -8.90
CA THR A 52 -5.96 -6.03 -10.12
C THR A 52 -6.80 -5.63 -11.32
N GLU A 53 -6.28 -4.74 -12.14
CA GLU A 53 -6.93 -4.27 -13.38
C GLU A 53 -6.75 -5.28 -14.50
N THR A 54 -7.66 -5.26 -15.47
CA THR A 54 -7.60 -6.13 -16.65
C THR A 54 -7.76 -5.31 -17.93
N ASN A 55 -6.85 -5.50 -18.87
CA ASN A 55 -6.95 -4.89 -20.21
C ASN A 55 -6.54 -5.94 -21.26
N ASN A 56 -7.43 -6.23 -22.22
CA ASN A 56 -7.21 -7.24 -23.26
C ASN A 56 -6.74 -8.61 -22.72
N GLY A 57 -7.23 -9.01 -21.55
CA GLY A 57 -6.86 -10.26 -20.88
C GLY A 57 -5.58 -10.20 -20.05
N TYR A 58 -4.76 -9.16 -20.20
CA TYR A 58 -3.61 -8.91 -19.31
C TYR A 58 -4.08 -8.36 -17.98
N ARG A 59 -3.62 -8.97 -16.90
CA ARG A 59 -3.87 -8.52 -15.53
C ARG A 59 -2.66 -7.77 -14.99
N PHE A 60 -2.89 -6.71 -14.23
CA PHE A 60 -1.82 -5.93 -13.65
C PHE A 60 -2.28 -5.18 -12.39
N ASP A 61 -1.39 -5.08 -11.44
CA ASP A 61 -1.66 -4.45 -10.15
C ASP A 61 -1.34 -2.96 -10.20
N ILE A 62 -1.98 -2.21 -9.34
CA ILE A 62 -1.68 -0.79 -9.15
C ILE A 62 -0.51 -0.65 -8.15
N GLY A 63 0.68 -1.01 -8.61
CA GLY A 63 1.91 -1.09 -7.81
C GLY A 63 2.19 -2.51 -7.28
N GLY A 64 3.31 -2.68 -6.58
CA GLY A 64 3.71 -3.97 -6.04
C GLY A 64 2.97 -4.29 -4.74
N HIS A 65 2.12 -5.29 -4.74
CA HIS A 65 1.30 -5.70 -3.59
C HIS A 65 1.59 -7.14 -3.15
N ARG A 66 2.88 -7.48 -2.91
CA ARG A 66 3.21 -8.78 -2.32
C ARG A 66 2.55 -8.93 -0.94
N PHE A 67 2.13 -10.14 -0.62
CA PHE A 67 1.65 -10.42 0.73
C PHE A 67 2.82 -10.50 1.71
N PHE A 68 2.62 -9.90 2.84
CA PHE A 68 3.46 -10.02 4.02
C PHE A 68 2.68 -9.57 5.25
N THR A 69 2.70 -10.35 6.30
CA THR A 69 2.13 -9.97 7.60
C THR A 69 2.90 -10.61 8.76
N LYS A 70 2.78 -10.03 9.95
CA LYS A 70 3.19 -10.62 11.23
C LYS A 70 1.97 -10.93 12.10
N VAL A 71 0.78 -10.70 11.58
CA VAL A 71 -0.49 -10.88 12.27
C VAL A 71 -1.11 -12.20 11.81
N SER A 72 -1.12 -13.21 12.68
CA SER A 72 -1.62 -14.55 12.36
C SER A 72 -3.05 -14.55 11.83
N GLU A 73 -3.94 -13.76 12.42
CA GLU A 73 -5.35 -13.67 12.00
C GLU A 73 -5.50 -13.12 10.56
N VAL A 74 -4.62 -12.21 10.16
CA VAL A 74 -4.58 -11.71 8.76
C VAL A 74 -4.10 -12.81 7.84
N GLU A 75 -3.04 -13.53 8.21
CA GLU A 75 -2.51 -14.66 7.44
C GLU A 75 -3.56 -15.76 7.28
N GLU A 76 -4.24 -16.13 8.36
CA GLU A 76 -5.33 -17.09 8.35
C GLU A 76 -6.45 -16.71 7.39
N MET A 77 -6.89 -15.44 7.38
CA MET A 77 -7.92 -14.97 6.45
C MET A 77 -7.46 -15.08 4.98
N TRP A 78 -6.20 -14.77 4.67
CA TRP A 78 -5.67 -14.93 3.31
C TRP A 78 -5.68 -16.39 2.85
N HIS A 79 -5.27 -17.32 3.71
CA HIS A 79 -5.32 -18.74 3.42
C HIS A 79 -6.76 -19.28 3.30
N GLU A 80 -7.66 -18.83 4.19
CA GLU A 80 -9.07 -19.20 4.16
C GLU A 80 -9.76 -18.79 2.85
N VAL A 81 -9.52 -17.56 2.38
CA VAL A 81 -10.18 -16.99 1.20
C VAL A 81 -9.56 -17.51 -0.10
N LEU A 82 -8.23 -17.59 -0.18
CA LEU A 82 -7.52 -17.91 -1.43
C LEU A 82 -7.27 -19.40 -1.63
N GLN A 83 -7.07 -20.17 -0.56
CA GLN A 83 -6.77 -21.59 -0.63
C GLN A 83 -5.60 -21.88 -1.60
N ASP A 84 -5.77 -22.75 -2.58
CA ASP A 84 -4.77 -23.14 -3.58
C ASP A 84 -4.38 -22.01 -4.56
N ASP A 85 -5.14 -20.91 -4.60
CA ASP A 85 -4.82 -19.73 -5.40
C ASP A 85 -3.80 -18.81 -4.75
N PHE A 86 -3.35 -19.13 -3.54
CA PHE A 86 -2.30 -18.41 -2.84
C PHE A 86 -0.94 -19.07 -3.08
N ILE A 87 -0.28 -18.67 -4.17
CA ILE A 87 0.94 -19.30 -4.67
C ILE A 87 2.21 -18.72 -4.03
N THR A 88 3.26 -19.54 -3.95
CA THR A 88 4.61 -19.09 -3.55
C THR A 88 5.40 -18.62 -4.76
N VAL A 89 5.99 -17.44 -4.67
CA VAL A 89 6.72 -16.78 -5.76
C VAL A 89 8.16 -16.50 -5.33
N PRO A 90 9.18 -16.91 -6.12
CA PRO A 90 10.55 -16.52 -5.86
C PRO A 90 10.74 -15.01 -5.93
N ARG A 91 11.46 -14.45 -4.95
CA ARG A 91 11.69 -13.02 -4.89
C ARG A 91 13.00 -12.64 -5.55
N LEU A 92 12.92 -11.78 -6.56
CA LEU A 92 14.07 -11.05 -7.08
C LEU A 92 13.71 -9.58 -7.21
N SER A 93 14.40 -8.74 -6.47
CA SER A 93 14.24 -7.28 -6.56
C SER A 93 15.59 -6.59 -6.46
N ARG A 94 15.78 -5.55 -7.27
CA ARG A 94 17.03 -4.79 -7.33
C ARG A 94 16.78 -3.28 -7.36
N ILE A 95 17.84 -2.52 -7.11
CA ILE A 95 17.88 -1.07 -7.31
C ILE A 95 18.68 -0.80 -8.59
N TYR A 96 18.14 0.02 -9.48
CA TYR A 96 18.84 0.54 -10.65
C TYR A 96 19.35 1.96 -10.38
N TYR A 97 20.67 2.15 -10.43
CA TYR A 97 21.32 3.42 -10.22
C TYR A 97 22.64 3.51 -10.99
N ARG A 98 22.87 4.60 -11.72
CA ARG A 98 24.09 4.83 -12.55
C ARG A 98 24.37 3.66 -13.49
N GLU A 99 23.37 3.20 -14.23
CA GLU A 99 23.49 2.11 -15.20
C GLU A 99 23.92 0.77 -14.60
N LYS A 100 23.76 0.60 -13.27
CA LYS A 100 24.10 -0.63 -12.54
C LYS A 100 22.97 -1.08 -11.66
N PHE A 101 22.92 -2.38 -11.45
CA PHE A 101 22.00 -3.02 -10.53
C PHE A 101 22.65 -3.27 -9.17
N PHE A 102 21.91 -2.95 -8.12
CA PHE A 102 22.29 -3.19 -6.74
C PHE A 102 21.26 -4.09 -6.08
N ASP A 103 21.72 -4.98 -5.20
CA ASP A 103 20.82 -5.87 -4.46
C ASP A 103 19.84 -5.05 -3.60
N TYR A 104 18.61 -5.55 -3.49
CA TYR A 104 17.63 -5.00 -2.55
C TYR A 104 17.14 -6.11 -1.61
N PRO A 105 17.15 -5.90 -0.28
CA PRO A 105 17.69 -4.73 0.43
C PRO A 105 19.17 -4.48 0.14
N LEU A 106 19.59 -3.22 0.27
CA LEU A 106 20.93 -2.79 -0.12
C LEU A 106 22.01 -3.54 0.68
N LYS A 107 22.72 -4.45 0.00
CA LYS A 107 23.89 -5.13 0.57
C LYS A 107 25.11 -4.24 0.43
N LEU A 108 25.75 -3.91 1.56
CA LEU A 108 26.84 -2.94 1.59
C LEU A 108 27.99 -3.29 0.64
N PHE A 109 28.42 -4.55 0.60
CA PHE A 109 29.50 -4.98 -0.30
C PHE A 109 29.15 -4.80 -1.76
N ASN A 110 27.96 -5.26 -2.15
CA ASN A 110 27.44 -5.07 -3.50
C ASN A 110 27.39 -3.59 -3.85
N ALA A 111 26.94 -2.73 -2.92
CA ALA A 111 26.84 -1.31 -3.12
C ALA A 111 28.23 -0.65 -3.28
N LEU A 112 29.16 -0.91 -2.37
CA LEU A 112 30.52 -0.33 -2.40
C LEU A 112 31.31 -0.81 -3.62
N TRP A 113 31.19 -2.10 -3.99
CA TRP A 113 31.85 -2.64 -5.16
C TRP A 113 31.35 -2.00 -6.46
N ASN A 114 30.02 -1.91 -6.62
CA ASN A 114 29.41 -1.35 -7.82
C ASN A 114 29.61 0.16 -7.95
N ILE A 115 29.69 0.91 -6.85
CA ILE A 115 29.98 2.37 -6.87
C ILE A 115 31.44 2.62 -7.23
N GLY A 116 32.34 1.72 -6.89
CA GLY A 116 33.76 1.82 -7.16
C GLY A 116 34.59 2.29 -5.95
N PRO A 117 35.90 1.96 -5.91
CA PRO A 117 36.73 2.09 -4.70
C PRO A 117 36.91 3.54 -4.22
N TYR A 118 37.08 4.48 -5.14
CA TYR A 118 37.25 5.91 -4.78
C TYR A 118 36.02 6.46 -4.06
N GLU A 119 34.84 6.24 -4.60
CA GLU A 119 33.62 6.75 -4.01
C GLU A 119 33.25 5.96 -2.74
N SER A 120 33.56 4.68 -2.68
CA SER A 120 33.38 3.86 -1.48
C SER A 120 34.21 4.36 -0.30
N MET A 121 35.45 4.76 -0.54
CA MET A 121 36.28 5.39 0.49
C MET A 121 35.64 6.71 1.00
N ARG A 122 35.12 7.54 0.10
CA ARG A 122 34.43 8.79 0.47
C ARG A 122 33.14 8.54 1.24
N ILE A 123 32.41 7.46 0.96
CA ILE A 123 31.24 7.02 1.72
C ILE A 123 31.63 6.66 3.14
N LEU A 124 32.68 5.84 3.32
CA LEU A 124 33.19 5.45 4.64
C LEU A 124 33.67 6.66 5.44
N LEU A 125 34.46 7.56 4.85
CA LEU A 125 34.90 8.79 5.52
C LEU A 125 33.72 9.68 5.92
N SER A 126 32.72 9.79 5.06
CA SER A 126 31.48 10.52 5.36
C SER A 126 30.71 9.88 6.51
N TYR A 127 30.64 8.54 6.56
CA TYR A 127 30.01 7.82 7.65
C TYR A 127 30.71 8.13 8.98
N PHE A 128 32.03 7.96 9.07
CA PHE A 128 32.81 8.27 10.29
C PHE A 128 32.66 9.72 10.74
N LYS A 129 32.65 10.66 9.79
CA LYS A 129 32.41 12.10 10.11
C LYS A 129 31.06 12.26 10.86
N TRP A 130 29.99 11.63 10.39
CA TRP A 130 28.66 11.76 10.97
C TRP A 130 28.49 10.95 12.26
N GLN A 131 29.29 9.91 12.49
CA GLN A 131 29.35 9.24 13.79
C GLN A 131 30.00 10.13 14.87
N VAL A 132 30.99 10.96 14.49
CA VAL A 132 31.66 11.88 15.41
C VAL A 132 30.86 13.18 15.63
N ARG A 133 30.14 13.64 14.62
CA ARG A 133 29.36 14.89 14.66
C ARG A 133 27.95 14.68 14.08
N PRO A 134 27.11 13.92 14.78
CA PRO A 134 25.72 13.69 14.33
C PRO A 134 24.86 14.95 14.52
N TYR A 135 23.76 15.02 13.79
CA TYR A 135 22.68 15.95 14.13
C TYR A 135 22.14 15.59 15.52
N ARG A 136 22.03 16.57 16.41
CA ARG A 136 21.60 16.36 17.79
C ARG A 136 20.08 16.07 17.89
N ASN A 137 19.30 16.77 17.06
CA ASN A 137 17.86 16.57 16.93
C ASN A 137 17.59 16.04 15.53
N GLU A 138 16.92 14.91 15.45
CA GLU A 138 16.51 14.27 14.19
C GLU A 138 15.04 14.63 13.94
N GLU A 139 14.79 15.73 13.27
CA GLU A 139 13.42 16.16 12.95
C GLU A 139 12.99 15.71 11.55
N SER A 140 13.95 15.64 10.61
CA SER A 140 13.71 15.29 9.22
C SER A 140 14.24 13.90 8.84
N PHE A 141 13.67 13.35 7.76
CA PHE A 141 14.17 12.14 7.11
C PHE A 141 15.65 12.25 6.74
N GLU A 142 16.08 13.41 6.19
CA GLU A 142 17.48 13.65 5.82
C GLU A 142 18.41 13.49 7.02
N GLU A 143 18.13 14.15 8.12
CA GLU A 143 18.94 14.11 9.34
C GLU A 143 19.02 12.72 9.93
N TRP A 144 17.88 12.04 9.97
CA TRP A 144 17.77 10.68 10.47
C TRP A 144 18.62 9.69 9.66
N VAL A 145 18.54 9.76 8.32
CA VAL A 145 19.33 8.89 7.43
C VAL A 145 20.81 9.21 7.47
N ILE A 146 21.17 10.50 7.45
CA ILE A 146 22.57 10.94 7.50
C ILE A 146 23.27 10.47 8.77
N ASN A 147 22.62 10.55 9.93
CA ASN A 147 23.18 10.09 11.18
C ASN A 147 23.50 8.59 11.18
N ARG A 148 22.72 7.78 10.46
CA ARG A 148 22.87 6.31 10.41
C ARG A 148 23.76 5.79 9.29
N PHE A 149 23.79 6.50 8.16
CA PHE A 149 24.46 6.02 6.96
C PHE A 149 25.52 6.96 6.40
N GLY A 150 25.60 8.17 6.95
CA GLY A 150 26.47 9.22 6.44
C GLY A 150 25.88 9.97 5.24
N GLY A 151 26.23 11.25 5.12
CA GLY A 151 25.67 12.14 4.11
C GLY A 151 25.93 11.70 2.67
N ARG A 152 27.04 10.98 2.43
CA ARG A 152 27.37 10.57 1.07
C ARG A 152 26.52 9.39 0.59
N LEU A 153 26.29 8.39 1.44
CA LEU A 153 25.39 7.27 1.09
C LEU A 153 23.95 7.77 0.95
N TYR A 154 23.53 8.72 1.80
CA TYR A 154 22.24 9.41 1.67
C TYR A 154 22.09 10.06 0.30
N MET A 155 23.10 10.79 -0.20
CA MET A 155 23.04 11.44 -1.52
C MET A 155 22.90 10.44 -2.67
N HIS A 156 23.49 9.26 -2.57
CA HIS A 156 23.44 8.24 -3.62
C HIS A 156 22.10 7.49 -3.65
N PHE A 157 21.64 6.99 -2.52
CA PHE A 157 20.54 6.03 -2.51
C PHE A 157 19.22 6.55 -1.93
N PHE A 158 19.26 7.65 -1.17
CA PHE A 158 18.05 8.10 -0.50
C PHE A 158 17.47 9.38 -1.06
N ARG A 159 18.30 10.41 -1.26
CA ARG A 159 17.81 11.75 -1.59
C ARG A 159 16.95 11.80 -2.84
N SER A 160 17.51 11.41 -3.98
CA SER A 160 16.82 11.52 -5.28
C SER A 160 15.59 10.63 -5.36
N TYR A 161 15.68 9.41 -4.85
CA TYR A 161 14.57 8.47 -4.83
C TYR A 161 13.43 8.94 -3.90
N THR A 162 13.76 9.35 -2.68
CA THR A 162 12.77 9.88 -1.73
C THR A 162 12.06 11.12 -2.29
N GLN A 163 12.81 12.04 -2.90
CA GLN A 163 12.22 13.21 -3.53
C GLN A 163 11.31 12.83 -4.73
N LYS A 164 11.69 11.84 -5.55
CA LYS A 164 10.88 11.33 -6.66
C LYS A 164 9.56 10.75 -6.15
N VAL A 165 9.61 9.92 -5.11
CA VAL A 165 8.42 9.24 -4.54
C VAL A 165 7.49 10.24 -3.86
N TRP A 166 8.02 11.09 -2.98
CA TRP A 166 7.18 11.96 -2.13
C TRP A 166 6.87 13.32 -2.75
N GLY A 167 7.63 13.75 -3.77
CA GLY A 167 7.43 15.03 -4.44
C GLY A 167 7.78 16.25 -3.60
N ILE A 168 8.31 16.06 -2.38
CA ILE A 168 8.76 17.11 -1.45
C ILE A 168 10.23 16.88 -1.08
N ASN A 169 10.87 17.93 -0.55
CA ASN A 169 12.26 17.81 -0.11
C ASN A 169 12.36 16.85 1.08
N PRO A 170 13.32 15.90 1.10
CA PRO A 170 13.54 15.02 2.25
C PRO A 170 13.75 15.69 3.60
N ARG A 171 14.08 16.97 3.63
CA ARG A 171 14.13 17.80 4.85
C ARG A 171 12.76 18.17 5.40
N GLU A 172 11.73 18.12 4.57
CA GLU A 172 10.34 18.42 4.94
C GLU A 172 9.59 17.17 5.40
N ILE A 173 10.13 15.97 5.13
CA ILE A 173 9.58 14.69 5.58
C ILE A 173 10.02 14.45 7.02
N ARG A 174 9.10 14.06 7.89
CA ARG A 174 9.39 13.79 9.30
C ARG A 174 10.26 12.54 9.49
N ALA A 175 11.12 12.59 10.52
CA ALA A 175 12.05 11.50 10.87
C ALA A 175 11.33 10.23 11.35
N ASP A 176 10.14 10.36 11.96
CA ASP A 176 9.35 9.22 12.41
C ASP A 176 8.94 8.29 11.27
N TRP A 177 8.64 8.84 10.08
CA TRP A 177 8.41 8.03 8.89
C TRP A 177 9.65 7.19 8.50
N ALA A 178 10.85 7.82 8.51
CA ALA A 178 12.10 7.10 8.24
C ALA A 178 12.33 5.98 9.24
N ALA A 179 12.10 6.25 10.52
CA ALA A 179 12.27 5.29 11.59
C ALA A 179 11.33 4.07 11.47
N GLN A 180 10.16 4.22 10.90
CA GLN A 180 9.24 3.12 10.62
C GLN A 180 9.68 2.24 9.44
N ARG A 181 10.37 2.80 8.44
CA ARG A 181 10.66 2.13 7.15
C ARG A 181 12.10 1.65 7.00
N ILE A 182 13.05 2.29 7.67
CA ILE A 182 14.48 2.01 7.53
C ILE A 182 15.03 1.65 8.90
N LYS A 183 14.96 0.37 9.29
CA LYS A 183 15.50 -0.09 10.57
C LYS A 183 16.67 -1.06 10.40
N ASN A 184 17.48 -1.13 11.50
CA ASN A 184 18.56 -2.10 11.74
C ASN A 184 19.68 -2.17 10.71
N LEU A 185 19.74 -1.29 9.73
CA LEU A 185 20.91 -1.15 8.88
C LEU A 185 21.96 -0.32 9.62
N SER A 186 22.77 -0.95 10.47
CA SER A 186 24.00 -0.33 10.98
C SER A 186 25.10 -0.58 9.96
N LEU A 187 25.58 0.49 9.34
CA LEU A 187 26.72 0.42 8.42
C LEU A 187 27.95 -0.20 9.11
N PHE A 188 28.15 0.10 10.39
CA PHE A 188 29.23 -0.47 11.20
C PHE A 188 29.06 -1.98 11.38
N LYS A 189 27.86 -2.45 11.73
CA LYS A 189 27.58 -3.90 11.88
C LYS A 189 27.75 -4.64 10.56
N ALA A 190 27.31 -4.04 9.45
CA ALA A 190 27.48 -4.63 8.12
C ALA A 190 28.97 -4.66 7.69
N VAL A 191 29.75 -3.61 7.95
CA VAL A 191 31.21 -3.59 7.72
C VAL A 191 31.92 -4.61 8.62
N TRP A 192 31.54 -4.68 9.91
CA TRP A 192 32.13 -5.62 10.86
C TRP A 192 31.84 -7.09 10.49
N ASN A 193 30.60 -7.41 10.18
CA ASN A 193 30.21 -8.75 9.74
C ASN A 193 30.96 -9.17 8.48
N ALA A 194 31.17 -8.24 7.59
CA ALA A 194 31.91 -8.44 6.37
C ALA A 194 33.41 -8.69 6.58
N ILE A 195 34.02 -8.04 7.55
CA ILE A 195 35.44 -8.22 7.89
C ILE A 195 35.63 -9.48 8.76
N SER A 196 34.70 -9.74 9.68
CA SER A 196 34.76 -10.85 10.62
C SER A 196 34.30 -12.19 10.03
N GLY A 197 33.76 -12.22 8.82
CA GLY A 197 33.19 -13.43 8.21
C GLY A 197 31.92 -13.93 8.93
N ALA A 198 31.34 -13.14 9.83
CA ALA A 198 30.10 -13.48 10.51
C ALA A 198 28.95 -13.42 9.50
N ASN A 199 28.36 -14.56 9.17
CA ASN A 199 27.13 -14.61 8.38
C ASN A 199 26.02 -13.97 9.20
N ASP A 200 25.46 -12.86 8.70
CA ASP A 200 24.25 -12.30 9.21
C ASP A 200 23.13 -13.32 8.95
N THR A 201 22.62 -13.94 10.02
CA THR A 201 21.57 -14.98 9.95
C THR A 201 20.19 -14.40 9.70
N THR A 202 20.10 -13.13 9.36
CA THR A 202 18.87 -12.51 8.87
C THR A 202 18.67 -12.96 7.43
N SER A 203 17.98 -14.09 7.24
CA SER A 203 17.61 -14.54 5.90
C SER A 203 16.64 -13.52 5.32
N LEU A 204 17.04 -12.90 4.23
CA LEU A 204 16.14 -12.17 3.37
C LEU A 204 15.03 -13.13 2.93
N ILE A 205 13.80 -12.68 2.91
CA ILE A 205 12.69 -13.45 2.36
C ILE A 205 13.04 -13.75 0.91
N GLU A 206 13.38 -15.00 0.62
CA GLU A 206 13.73 -15.47 -0.72
C GLU A 206 12.50 -15.77 -1.56
N GLU A 207 11.34 -15.91 -0.90
CA GLU A 207 10.05 -16.22 -1.50
C GLU A 207 8.97 -15.37 -0.81
N PHE A 208 7.87 -15.12 -1.49
CA PHE A 208 6.68 -14.50 -0.91
C PHE A 208 5.42 -15.15 -1.47
N GLN A 209 4.32 -15.01 -0.74
CA GLN A 209 3.03 -15.48 -1.22
C GLN A 209 2.31 -14.38 -2.02
N TYR A 210 1.57 -14.83 -3.03
CA TYR A 210 0.88 -13.94 -3.96
C TYR A 210 -0.37 -14.63 -4.54
N PRO A 211 -1.51 -13.94 -4.68
CA PRO A 211 -2.67 -14.50 -5.36
C PRO A 211 -2.37 -14.74 -6.83
N ARG A 212 -2.73 -15.91 -7.33
CA ARG A 212 -2.45 -16.39 -8.69
C ARG A 212 -2.80 -15.38 -9.80
N LEU A 213 -3.92 -14.67 -9.65
CA LEU A 213 -4.40 -13.68 -10.62
C LEU A 213 -4.26 -12.23 -10.14
N GLY A 214 -3.35 -11.98 -9.18
CA GLY A 214 -3.12 -10.67 -8.58
C GLY A 214 -3.91 -10.45 -7.28
N PRO A 215 -3.54 -9.45 -6.45
CA PRO A 215 -4.14 -9.21 -5.14
C PRO A 215 -5.62 -8.85 -5.21
N GLY A 216 -6.12 -8.34 -6.34
CA GLY A 216 -7.55 -8.10 -6.58
C GLY A 216 -8.40 -9.36 -6.39
N MET A 217 -7.86 -10.54 -6.74
CA MET A 217 -8.52 -11.83 -6.55
C MET A 217 -8.91 -12.10 -5.07
N MET A 218 -8.08 -11.69 -4.11
CA MET A 218 -8.40 -11.78 -2.68
C MET A 218 -9.68 -11.00 -2.37
N TRP A 219 -9.78 -9.80 -2.89
CA TRP A 219 -10.89 -8.88 -2.58
C TRP A 219 -12.17 -9.23 -3.34
N GLU A 220 -12.04 -9.72 -4.56
CA GLU A 220 -13.16 -10.27 -5.34
C GLU A 220 -13.80 -11.46 -4.61
N LYS A 221 -12.99 -12.44 -4.19
CA LYS A 221 -13.46 -13.60 -3.41
C LYS A 221 -14.05 -13.19 -2.06
N THR A 222 -13.42 -12.23 -1.36
CA THR A 222 -13.96 -11.73 -0.09
C THR A 222 -15.33 -11.08 -0.29
N ALA A 223 -15.52 -10.31 -1.36
CA ALA A 223 -16.81 -9.70 -1.69
C ALA A 223 -17.90 -10.73 -2.00
N GLU A 224 -17.54 -11.82 -2.67
CA GLU A 224 -18.45 -12.95 -2.92
C GLU A 224 -18.85 -13.63 -1.61
N LEU A 225 -17.90 -13.93 -0.73
CA LEU A 225 -18.18 -14.52 0.59
C LEU A 225 -19.07 -13.61 1.45
N VAL A 226 -18.89 -12.29 1.38
CA VAL A 226 -19.78 -11.33 2.06
C VAL A 226 -21.21 -11.45 1.53
N LYS A 227 -21.39 -11.56 0.20
CA LYS A 227 -22.72 -11.72 -0.44
C LYS A 227 -23.36 -13.06 -0.10
N GLU A 228 -22.61 -14.15 -0.14
CA GLU A 228 -23.07 -15.48 0.21
C GLU A 228 -23.63 -15.57 1.64
N LYS A 229 -23.04 -14.80 2.57
CA LYS A 229 -23.53 -14.69 3.95
C LYS A 229 -24.66 -13.67 4.12
N GLY A 230 -25.21 -13.15 3.02
CA GLY A 230 -26.35 -12.22 3.00
C GLY A 230 -26.00 -10.75 3.26
N GLY A 231 -24.73 -10.36 3.15
CA GLY A 231 -24.32 -8.96 3.03
C GLY A 231 -24.52 -8.43 1.61
N GLU A 232 -24.28 -7.15 1.42
CA GLU A 232 -24.42 -6.47 0.14
C GLU A 232 -23.11 -5.78 -0.24
N VAL A 233 -22.76 -5.81 -1.53
CA VAL A 233 -21.61 -5.08 -2.07
C VAL A 233 -22.07 -4.35 -3.33
N HIS A 234 -22.10 -3.02 -3.24
CA HIS A 234 -22.58 -2.12 -4.28
C HIS A 234 -21.39 -1.41 -4.92
N LEU A 235 -21.14 -1.67 -6.20
CA LEU A 235 -20.15 -0.97 -7.02
C LEU A 235 -20.75 0.27 -7.64
N ARG A 236 -19.94 1.19 -8.16
CA ARG A 236 -20.36 2.49 -8.72
C ARG A 236 -21.27 3.27 -7.77
N SER A 237 -21.04 3.12 -6.48
CA SER A 237 -21.88 3.60 -5.40
C SER A 237 -21.04 4.43 -4.44
N GLU A 238 -20.91 5.72 -4.77
CA GLU A 238 -20.08 6.66 -4.02
C GLU A 238 -20.84 7.29 -2.86
N VAL A 239 -20.35 7.15 -1.63
CA VAL A 239 -20.87 7.90 -0.49
C VAL A 239 -20.39 9.34 -0.60
N VAL A 240 -21.35 10.27 -0.77
CA VAL A 240 -21.08 11.70 -0.98
C VAL A 240 -21.43 12.55 0.23
N ARG A 241 -22.22 12.02 1.18
CA ARG A 241 -22.56 12.69 2.43
C ARG A 241 -22.71 11.70 3.57
N VAL A 242 -22.32 12.12 4.77
CA VAL A 242 -22.48 11.37 6.02
C VAL A 242 -23.32 12.23 6.97
N ASN A 243 -24.57 11.82 7.19
CA ASN A 243 -25.54 12.57 7.98
C ASN A 243 -25.44 12.17 9.46
N ARG A 244 -25.46 13.14 10.36
CA ARG A 244 -25.37 12.91 11.80
C ARG A 244 -26.35 13.80 12.59
N ASP A 245 -26.71 13.31 13.77
CA ASP A 245 -27.39 14.07 14.80
C ASP A 245 -26.54 14.03 16.08
N GLY A 246 -26.06 15.20 16.49
CA GLY A 246 -25.07 15.26 17.56
C GLY A 246 -23.80 14.44 17.24
N ASN A 247 -23.46 13.48 18.08
CA ASN A 247 -22.33 12.57 17.93
C ASN A 247 -22.71 11.21 17.31
N ARG A 248 -23.96 11.06 16.86
CA ARG A 248 -24.43 9.83 16.24
C ARG A 248 -24.60 10.00 14.74
N VAL A 249 -23.97 9.14 13.94
CA VAL A 249 -24.21 9.04 12.50
C VAL A 249 -25.54 8.31 12.28
N THR A 250 -26.40 8.86 11.43
CA THR A 250 -27.76 8.34 11.20
C THR A 250 -27.91 7.69 9.83
N SER A 251 -27.26 8.24 8.82
CA SER A 251 -27.36 7.74 7.44
C SER A 251 -26.21 8.23 6.57
N VAL A 252 -26.08 7.67 5.39
CA VAL A 252 -25.23 8.18 4.32
C VAL A 252 -26.07 8.46 3.07
N ASP A 253 -25.70 9.49 2.28
CA ASP A 253 -26.26 9.69 0.96
C ASP A 253 -25.28 9.08 -0.06
N VAL A 254 -25.78 8.13 -0.84
CA VAL A 254 -25.03 7.35 -1.83
C VAL A 254 -25.42 7.80 -3.23
N LYS A 255 -24.43 8.05 -4.06
CA LYS A 255 -24.57 8.38 -5.47
C LYS A 255 -24.26 7.16 -6.32
N HIS A 256 -25.25 6.60 -6.96
CA HIS A 256 -25.15 5.45 -7.85
C HIS A 256 -24.93 5.88 -9.29
N TRP A 257 -23.81 5.49 -9.87
CA TRP A 257 -23.47 5.78 -11.26
C TRP A 257 -23.97 4.68 -12.19
N ASN A 258 -24.67 5.07 -13.24
CA ASN A 258 -25.20 4.15 -14.26
C ASN A 258 -24.12 3.78 -15.31
N GLU A 259 -24.13 2.56 -15.82
CA GLU A 259 -23.20 2.10 -16.86
C GLU A 259 -23.38 2.83 -18.20
N ASP A 260 -24.61 3.21 -18.50
CA ASP A 260 -24.97 3.88 -19.74
C ASP A 260 -24.65 5.38 -19.75
N GLY A 261 -24.05 5.91 -18.66
CA GLY A 261 -23.72 7.32 -18.50
C GLY A 261 -24.94 8.23 -18.24
N SER A 262 -26.12 7.66 -17.95
CA SER A 262 -27.29 8.42 -17.52
C SER A 262 -27.05 9.12 -16.16
N GLU A 263 -27.93 10.06 -15.80
CA GLU A 263 -27.80 10.78 -14.54
C GLU A 263 -27.76 9.84 -13.34
N PRO A 264 -26.84 10.06 -12.38
CA PRO A 264 -26.72 9.21 -11.21
C PRO A 264 -27.96 9.31 -10.31
N VAL A 265 -28.29 8.21 -9.67
CA VAL A 265 -29.37 8.13 -8.69
C VAL A 265 -28.84 8.37 -7.29
N MET A 266 -29.53 9.18 -6.50
CA MET A 266 -29.21 9.39 -5.09
C MET A 266 -30.08 8.51 -4.21
N GLU A 267 -29.43 7.81 -3.27
CA GLU A 267 -30.08 6.97 -2.26
C GLU A 267 -29.64 7.42 -0.86
N ARG A 268 -30.58 7.50 0.09
CA ARG A 268 -30.24 7.66 1.51
C ARG A 268 -30.30 6.31 2.19
N VAL A 269 -29.19 5.91 2.82
CA VAL A 269 -29.02 4.63 3.48
C VAL A 269 -28.84 4.83 4.97
N GLU A 270 -29.77 4.31 5.75
CA GLU A 270 -29.69 4.30 7.22
C GLU A 270 -28.87 3.10 7.71
N GLY A 271 -28.24 3.25 8.89
CA GLY A 271 -27.47 2.20 9.53
C GLY A 271 -27.38 2.39 11.04
N ASP A 272 -27.17 1.28 11.74
CA ASP A 272 -26.92 1.30 13.19
C ASP A 272 -25.44 1.58 13.48
N HIS A 273 -24.54 1.09 12.60
CA HIS A 273 -23.10 1.30 12.66
C HIS A 273 -22.53 1.68 11.31
N PHE A 274 -21.44 2.43 11.32
CA PHE A 274 -20.76 2.92 10.12
C PHE A 274 -19.26 2.67 10.21
N VAL A 275 -18.68 2.10 9.15
CA VAL A 275 -17.24 1.87 9.01
C VAL A 275 -16.73 2.65 7.81
N ASN A 276 -15.86 3.61 8.03
CA ASN A 276 -15.28 4.46 7.00
C ASN A 276 -13.89 3.98 6.56
N THR A 277 -13.66 3.96 5.26
CA THR A 277 -12.32 3.77 4.69
C THR A 277 -11.87 4.89 3.75
N MET A 278 -12.76 5.85 3.48
CA MET A 278 -12.43 7.01 2.64
C MET A 278 -11.42 7.93 3.33
N ALA A 279 -10.75 8.76 2.53
CA ALA A 279 -9.75 9.70 3.04
C ALA A 279 -10.35 10.66 4.08
N LEU A 280 -9.67 10.87 5.22
CA LEU A 280 -10.15 11.69 6.32
C LEU A 280 -10.57 13.10 5.88
N ARG A 281 -9.82 13.73 4.97
CA ARG A 281 -10.17 15.04 4.43
C ARG A 281 -11.53 15.03 3.74
N ASP A 282 -11.78 14.01 2.93
CA ASP A 282 -13.04 13.90 2.19
C ASP A 282 -14.20 13.52 3.11
N LEU A 283 -13.95 12.66 4.10
CA LEU A 283 -14.91 12.31 5.13
C LEU A 283 -15.40 13.56 5.87
N ILE A 284 -14.48 14.39 6.37
CA ILE A 284 -14.83 15.60 7.11
C ILE A 284 -15.61 16.60 6.24
N GLN A 285 -15.28 16.70 4.96
CA GLN A 285 -16.02 17.53 4.00
C GLN A 285 -17.40 16.97 3.67
N ALA A 286 -17.61 15.66 3.79
CA ALA A 286 -18.88 14.99 3.54
C ALA A 286 -19.83 14.98 4.75
N MET A 287 -19.37 15.36 5.96
CA MET A 287 -20.20 15.36 7.17
C MET A 287 -21.29 16.45 7.14
N ASP A 288 -22.51 16.06 7.48
CA ASP A 288 -23.66 16.98 7.58
C ASP A 288 -24.46 16.70 8.90
N PRO A 289 -24.59 17.68 9.80
CA PRO A 289 -24.01 19.02 9.76
C PRO A 289 -22.48 19.00 9.82
N PRO A 290 -21.80 20.06 9.32
CA PRO A 290 -20.35 20.13 9.35
C PRO A 290 -19.77 19.96 10.77
N PRO A 291 -18.59 19.32 10.91
CA PRO A 291 -17.85 19.29 12.17
C PRO A 291 -17.44 20.68 12.66
N PRO A 292 -16.97 20.81 13.92
CA PRO A 292 -16.43 22.07 14.41
C PRO A 292 -15.36 22.66 13.47
N PRO A 293 -15.27 24.01 13.36
CA PRO A 293 -14.33 24.67 12.44
C PRO A 293 -12.87 24.21 12.57
N ALA A 294 -12.41 23.94 13.79
CA ALA A 294 -11.05 23.43 14.04
C ALA A 294 -10.80 22.05 13.41
N VAL A 295 -11.80 21.18 13.38
CA VAL A 295 -11.74 19.84 12.75
C VAL A 295 -11.71 19.98 11.23
N VAL A 296 -12.51 20.88 10.66
CA VAL A 296 -12.53 21.17 9.22
C VAL A 296 -11.18 21.75 8.76
N GLU A 297 -10.61 22.69 9.54
CA GLU A 297 -9.28 23.25 9.27
C GLU A 297 -8.19 22.16 9.32
N ALA A 298 -8.21 21.32 10.36
CA ALA A 298 -7.26 20.21 10.52
C ALA A 298 -7.32 19.24 9.33
N ALA A 299 -8.53 18.87 8.88
CA ALA A 299 -8.69 18.01 7.71
C ALA A 299 -8.11 18.63 6.43
N GLY A 300 -8.23 19.96 6.27
CA GLY A 300 -7.65 20.71 5.16
C GLY A 300 -6.12 20.64 5.08
N LYS A 301 -5.43 20.40 6.19
CA LYS A 301 -3.96 20.27 6.28
C LYS A 301 -3.44 18.91 5.82
N LEU A 302 -4.30 17.91 5.78
CA LEU A 302 -3.89 16.56 5.33
C LEU A 302 -3.65 16.53 3.82
N LYS A 303 -2.45 16.07 3.44
CA LYS A 303 -1.99 15.99 2.05
C LYS A 303 -1.86 14.54 1.60
N TYR A 304 -2.03 14.31 0.31
CA TYR A 304 -1.89 13.01 -0.32
C TYR A 304 -0.99 13.11 -1.54
N ARG A 305 -0.29 12.03 -1.85
CA ARG A 305 0.45 11.84 -3.07
C ARG A 305 -0.35 10.95 -4.00
N ASP A 306 -0.46 11.33 -5.26
CA ASP A 306 -1.14 10.57 -6.28
C ASP A 306 -0.14 9.66 -7.02
N PHE A 307 -0.68 8.70 -7.73
CA PHE A 307 0.08 7.65 -8.35
C PHE A 307 -0.47 7.37 -9.75
N LEU A 308 0.42 7.10 -10.67
CA LEU A 308 0.09 6.73 -12.04
C LEU A 308 0.89 5.49 -12.41
N ILE A 309 0.24 4.49 -12.98
CA ILE A 309 0.92 3.35 -13.56
C ILE A 309 0.62 3.27 -15.05
N VAL A 310 1.69 3.14 -15.84
CA VAL A 310 1.63 2.80 -17.26
C VAL A 310 2.05 1.36 -17.39
N THR A 311 1.13 0.49 -17.73
CA THR A 311 1.44 -0.90 -18.03
C THR A 311 1.71 -1.04 -19.52
N LEU A 312 2.88 -1.55 -19.86
CA LEU A 312 3.30 -1.84 -21.22
C LEU A 312 3.23 -3.34 -21.48
N VAL A 313 2.68 -3.75 -22.61
CA VAL A 313 2.74 -5.14 -23.08
C VAL A 313 3.85 -5.22 -24.11
N LEU A 314 4.78 -6.17 -23.90
CA LEU A 314 5.92 -6.42 -24.78
C LEU A 314 5.70 -7.69 -25.61
N ASP A 315 6.20 -7.72 -26.83
CA ASP A 315 6.09 -8.84 -27.78
C ASP A 315 7.08 -9.99 -27.50
N HIS A 316 7.72 -9.99 -26.33
CA HIS A 316 8.60 -11.06 -25.89
C HIS A 316 8.43 -11.35 -24.39
N ALA A 317 8.68 -12.62 -23.98
CA ALA A 317 8.32 -13.10 -22.66
C ALA A 317 9.26 -12.66 -21.52
N ASP A 318 10.54 -12.51 -21.78
CA ASP A 318 11.56 -12.43 -20.71
C ASP A 318 12.45 -11.18 -20.85
N PRO A 319 11.90 -9.96 -20.62
CA PRO A 319 12.71 -8.72 -20.69
C PRO A 319 13.75 -8.67 -19.56
N PHE A 320 13.36 -9.09 -18.35
CA PHE A 320 14.22 -9.23 -17.18
C PHE A 320 13.54 -10.12 -16.13
N LYS A 321 14.33 -10.65 -15.17
CA LYS A 321 13.87 -11.66 -14.21
C LYS A 321 13.29 -11.09 -12.91
N ASP A 322 13.50 -9.80 -12.62
CA ASP A 322 13.06 -9.17 -11.38
C ASP A 322 11.53 -9.12 -11.30
N ASN A 323 10.97 -9.35 -10.10
CA ASN A 323 9.57 -9.04 -9.85
C ASN A 323 9.37 -7.53 -9.88
N TRP A 324 10.31 -6.76 -9.27
CA TRP A 324 10.32 -5.29 -9.37
C TRP A 324 11.72 -4.70 -9.24
N ILE A 325 11.91 -3.52 -9.83
CA ILE A 325 13.15 -2.75 -9.82
C ILE A 325 12.86 -1.35 -9.30
N TYR A 326 13.60 -0.91 -8.28
CA TYR A 326 13.57 0.47 -7.79
C TYR A 326 14.46 1.35 -8.67
N ILE A 327 13.93 2.41 -9.24
CA ILE A 327 14.66 3.29 -10.18
C ILE A 327 15.14 4.55 -9.47
N HIS A 328 16.38 4.52 -9.01
CA HIS A 328 17.02 5.64 -8.33
C HIS A 328 17.66 6.64 -9.30
N SER A 329 17.72 6.32 -10.59
CA SER A 329 18.25 7.23 -11.61
C SER A 329 17.41 8.51 -11.71
N PRO A 330 18.02 9.71 -11.60
CA PRO A 330 17.29 10.96 -11.83
C PRO A 330 17.04 11.26 -13.32
N ALA A 331 17.62 10.49 -14.24
CA ALA A 331 17.51 10.68 -15.68
C ALA A 331 16.12 10.31 -16.24
N VAL A 332 15.33 9.55 -15.49
CA VAL A 332 13.99 9.09 -15.83
C VAL A 332 13.00 9.46 -14.74
N LYS A 333 11.71 9.59 -15.09
CA LYS A 333 10.64 9.92 -14.14
C LYS A 333 10.08 8.70 -13.43
N VAL A 334 10.14 7.52 -14.07
CA VAL A 334 9.69 6.27 -13.46
C VAL A 334 10.41 6.02 -12.14
N GLY A 335 9.65 5.65 -11.12
CA GLY A 335 10.19 5.40 -9.77
C GLY A 335 10.39 3.92 -9.47
N ARG A 336 9.53 3.05 -10.01
CA ARG A 336 9.59 1.61 -9.82
C ARG A 336 9.04 0.91 -11.06
N ILE A 337 9.58 -0.25 -11.39
CA ILE A 337 9.14 -1.06 -12.52
C ILE A 337 8.75 -2.44 -11.99
N GLN A 338 7.59 -2.94 -12.41
CA GLN A 338 7.06 -4.26 -12.10
C GLN A 338 7.13 -5.15 -13.35
N ASN A 339 7.47 -6.43 -13.19
CA ASN A 339 7.29 -7.44 -14.23
C ASN A 339 6.21 -8.43 -13.77
N PHE A 340 4.97 -8.23 -14.18
CA PHE A 340 3.85 -9.03 -13.70
C PHE A 340 3.94 -10.50 -14.08
N ARG A 341 4.63 -10.84 -15.18
CA ARG A 341 4.94 -12.23 -15.52
C ARG A 341 5.80 -12.92 -14.45
N ALA A 342 6.73 -12.18 -13.83
CA ALA A 342 7.57 -12.71 -12.77
C ALA A 342 6.81 -12.87 -11.43
N TRP A 343 5.66 -12.23 -11.27
CA TRP A 343 4.76 -12.42 -10.13
C TRP A 343 3.87 -13.66 -10.33
N SER A 344 3.20 -13.74 -11.47
CA SER A 344 2.43 -14.91 -11.88
C SER A 344 2.30 -14.95 -13.40
N LYS A 345 2.59 -16.10 -13.98
CA LYS A 345 2.42 -16.31 -15.42
C LYS A 345 0.95 -16.28 -15.85
N GLU A 346 0.04 -16.59 -14.93
CA GLU A 346 -1.39 -16.62 -15.20
C GLU A 346 -2.04 -15.22 -15.29
N MET A 347 -1.29 -14.17 -14.95
CA MET A 347 -1.70 -12.79 -15.19
C MET A 347 -1.66 -12.40 -16.68
N LEU A 348 -1.08 -13.23 -17.56
CA LEU A 348 -0.93 -12.97 -18.98
C LEU A 348 -1.76 -13.97 -19.81
N PRO A 349 -2.53 -13.50 -20.80
CA PRO A 349 -3.27 -14.37 -21.70
C PRO A 349 -2.35 -15.07 -22.73
N ASP A 350 -1.23 -14.44 -23.09
CA ASP A 350 -0.22 -14.99 -24.01
C ASP A 350 1.14 -15.12 -23.33
N GLN A 351 1.62 -16.36 -23.26
CA GLN A 351 2.88 -16.71 -22.60
C GLN A 351 4.13 -16.31 -23.39
N ASN A 352 4.00 -15.84 -24.62
CA ASN A 352 5.10 -15.30 -25.41
C ASN A 352 5.34 -13.81 -25.17
N THR A 353 4.51 -13.17 -24.35
CA THR A 353 4.55 -11.74 -24.04
C THR A 353 4.96 -11.47 -22.60
N ALA A 354 5.27 -10.21 -22.27
CA ALA A 354 5.44 -9.73 -20.91
C ALA A 354 4.56 -8.50 -20.65
N SER A 355 4.17 -8.32 -19.40
CA SER A 355 3.45 -7.14 -18.94
C SER A 355 4.29 -6.40 -17.89
N ILE A 356 4.65 -5.14 -18.18
CA ILE A 356 5.56 -4.32 -17.40
C ILE A 356 4.84 -3.10 -16.85
N GLY A 357 4.73 -2.98 -15.53
CA GLY A 357 4.16 -1.82 -14.87
C GLY A 357 5.20 -0.75 -14.57
N MET A 358 5.06 0.42 -15.18
CA MET A 358 5.92 1.59 -14.98
C MET A 358 5.23 2.54 -14.01
N GLU A 359 5.78 2.70 -12.81
CA GLU A 359 5.15 3.46 -11.72
C GLU A 359 5.67 4.90 -11.65
N TYR A 360 4.76 5.85 -11.73
CA TYR A 360 5.05 7.28 -11.65
C TYR A 360 4.35 7.90 -10.44
N PHE A 361 5.13 8.62 -9.64
CA PHE A 361 4.61 9.36 -8.48
C PHE A 361 4.34 10.81 -8.92
N CYS A 362 3.09 11.21 -8.85
CA CYS A 362 2.62 12.48 -9.40
C CYS A 362 1.65 13.19 -8.43
N GLN A 363 1.15 14.32 -8.86
CA GLN A 363 0.10 15.04 -8.19
C GLN A 363 -1.02 15.33 -9.20
N LYS A 364 -2.28 15.15 -8.78
CA LYS A 364 -3.44 15.49 -9.62
C LYS A 364 -3.30 16.93 -10.11
N GLY A 365 -3.33 17.10 -11.42
CA GLY A 365 -3.15 18.40 -12.07
C GLY A 365 -1.71 18.75 -12.47
N ASP A 366 -0.70 17.94 -12.12
CA ASP A 366 0.67 18.15 -12.61
C ASP A 366 0.84 17.69 -14.07
N GLY A 367 2.04 17.94 -14.64
CA GLY A 367 2.32 17.62 -16.03
C GLY A 367 2.23 16.13 -16.37
N LEU A 368 2.56 15.22 -15.44
CA LEU A 368 2.43 13.78 -15.65
C LEU A 368 0.96 13.34 -15.61
N TRP A 369 0.22 13.83 -14.61
CA TRP A 369 -1.20 13.50 -14.46
C TRP A 369 -2.04 13.92 -15.65
N ASN A 370 -1.73 15.07 -16.24
CA ASN A 370 -2.48 15.67 -17.34
C ASN A 370 -2.01 15.22 -18.73
N MET A 371 -0.94 14.41 -18.83
CA MET A 371 -0.50 13.86 -20.11
C MET A 371 -1.58 12.96 -20.72
N SER A 372 -1.66 12.94 -22.05
CA SER A 372 -2.49 11.97 -22.76
C SER A 372 -1.99 10.54 -22.54
N ASP A 373 -2.87 9.56 -22.70
CA ASP A 373 -2.48 8.17 -22.55
C ASP A 373 -1.44 7.75 -23.59
N GLU A 374 -1.49 8.30 -24.80
CA GLU A 374 -0.49 8.05 -25.85
C GLU A 374 0.87 8.64 -25.49
N ASP A 375 0.92 9.89 -24.98
CA ASP A 375 2.18 10.50 -24.53
C ASP A 375 2.79 9.75 -23.35
N LEU A 376 1.96 9.22 -22.44
CA LEU A 376 2.41 8.40 -21.32
C LEU A 376 2.96 7.05 -21.78
N ARG A 377 2.32 6.42 -22.76
CA ARG A 377 2.81 5.20 -23.39
C ARG A 377 4.18 5.44 -24.03
N GLU A 378 4.31 6.52 -24.81
CA GLU A 378 5.57 6.87 -25.47
C GLU A 378 6.68 7.20 -24.46
N LEU A 379 6.37 7.98 -23.40
CA LEU A 379 7.29 8.28 -22.31
C LEU A 379 7.77 6.98 -21.63
N ALA A 380 6.86 6.10 -21.27
CA ALA A 380 7.19 4.86 -20.58
C ALA A 380 8.05 3.93 -21.45
N GLY A 381 7.73 3.78 -22.74
CA GLY A 381 8.53 3.01 -23.68
C GLY A 381 9.95 3.56 -23.83
N LYS A 382 10.10 4.89 -23.99
CA LYS A 382 11.41 5.56 -24.07
C LYS A 382 12.22 5.39 -22.78
N GLU A 383 11.60 5.52 -21.61
CA GLU A 383 12.29 5.35 -20.35
C GLU A 383 12.71 3.89 -20.13
N LEU A 384 11.90 2.92 -20.54
CA LEU A 384 12.23 1.49 -20.47
C LEU A 384 13.46 1.17 -21.34
N GLU A 385 13.53 1.74 -22.56
CA GLU A 385 14.67 1.60 -23.47
C GLU A 385 15.92 2.32 -22.92
N GLN A 386 15.78 3.54 -22.40
CA GLN A 386 16.86 4.29 -21.78
C GLN A 386 17.49 3.56 -20.59
N LEU A 387 16.68 2.77 -19.85
CA LEU A 387 17.15 1.92 -18.76
C LEU A 387 17.80 0.60 -19.25
N GLY A 388 17.75 0.33 -20.56
CA GLY A 388 18.29 -0.90 -21.15
C GLY A 388 17.52 -2.16 -20.77
N LEU A 389 16.22 -2.05 -20.44
CA LEU A 389 15.38 -3.14 -19.99
C LEU A 389 14.57 -3.79 -21.11
N ALA A 390 14.12 -3.02 -22.10
CA ALA A 390 13.52 -3.48 -23.34
C ALA A 390 13.58 -2.33 -24.37
N LYS A 391 13.31 -2.62 -25.64
CA LYS A 391 13.25 -1.58 -26.68
C LYS A 391 11.83 -0.96 -26.72
N ALA A 392 11.74 0.32 -27.03
CA ALA A 392 10.46 0.98 -27.23
C ALA A 392 9.66 0.35 -28.40
N SER A 393 10.36 -0.20 -29.41
CA SER A 393 9.73 -0.92 -30.54
C SER A 393 9.04 -2.21 -30.17
N ASP A 394 9.38 -2.81 -29.00
CA ASP A 394 8.82 -4.08 -28.54
C ASP A 394 7.45 -3.89 -27.88
N VAL A 395 7.00 -2.62 -27.69
CA VAL A 395 5.73 -2.28 -27.03
C VAL A 395 4.55 -2.46 -27.99
N ILE A 396 3.76 -3.49 -27.78
CA ILE A 396 2.57 -3.82 -28.60
C ILE A 396 1.25 -3.34 -27.99
N GLY A 397 1.23 -2.95 -26.72
CA GLY A 397 0.03 -2.44 -26.03
C GLY A 397 0.36 -1.68 -24.76
N ALA A 398 -0.60 -0.90 -24.28
CA ALA A 398 -0.48 -0.20 -23.02
C ALA A 398 -1.85 -0.05 -22.33
N ALA A 399 -1.81 0.09 -20.99
CA ALA A 399 -2.94 0.51 -20.16
C ALA A 399 -2.44 1.54 -19.14
N ILE A 400 -3.23 2.59 -18.91
CA ILE A 400 -2.87 3.68 -18.02
C ILE A 400 -3.91 3.81 -16.91
N ILE A 401 -3.47 3.75 -15.65
CA ILE A 401 -4.31 3.93 -14.49
C ILE A 401 -3.80 5.11 -13.67
N ARG A 402 -4.68 6.06 -13.41
CA ARG A 402 -4.45 7.20 -12.52
C ARG A 402 -5.13 6.94 -11.19
N GLN A 403 -4.34 6.77 -10.13
CA GLN A 403 -4.83 6.49 -8.78
C GLN A 403 -4.64 7.72 -7.89
N PRO A 404 -5.72 8.46 -7.58
CA PRO A 404 -5.63 9.57 -6.64
C PRO A 404 -5.45 9.07 -5.21
N LYS A 405 -4.83 9.90 -4.36
CA LYS A 405 -4.67 9.68 -2.91
C LYS A 405 -4.06 8.33 -2.53
N ALA A 406 -3.05 7.89 -3.32
CA ALA A 406 -2.41 6.61 -3.11
C ALA A 406 -1.59 6.56 -1.81
N TYR A 407 -1.00 7.70 -1.42
CA TYR A 407 -0.13 7.78 -0.23
C TYR A 407 -0.47 9.00 0.62
N PRO A 408 -0.71 8.82 1.94
CA PRO A 408 -0.75 9.95 2.89
C PRO A 408 0.65 10.57 3.01
N VAL A 409 0.74 11.89 3.04
CA VAL A 409 2.00 12.63 3.14
C VAL A 409 2.25 13.03 4.59
N TYR A 410 3.47 12.77 5.08
CA TYR A 410 3.91 13.05 6.45
C TYR A 410 4.81 14.29 6.48
N ASP A 411 4.22 15.45 6.30
CA ASP A 411 4.90 16.75 6.43
C ASP A 411 4.91 17.26 7.88
N GLY A 412 5.38 18.50 8.07
CA GLY A 412 5.48 19.10 9.41
C GLY A 412 4.13 19.33 10.12
N GLU A 413 3.03 19.40 9.38
CA GLU A 413 1.71 19.77 9.93
C GLU A 413 0.79 18.55 10.19
N TYR A 414 1.08 17.41 9.55
CA TYR A 414 0.15 16.28 9.53
C TYR A 414 -0.21 15.75 10.92
N ARG A 415 0.77 15.68 11.84
CA ARG A 415 0.58 15.05 13.16
C ARG A 415 -0.39 15.84 14.02
N ALA A 416 -0.20 17.15 14.14
CA ALA A 416 -1.09 18.02 14.90
C ALA A 416 -2.51 18.04 14.31
N ALA A 417 -2.61 18.00 12.97
CA ALA A 417 -3.89 17.92 12.30
C ALA A 417 -4.58 16.57 12.58
N LEU A 418 -3.83 15.47 12.53
CA LEU A 418 -4.35 14.14 12.79
C LEU A 418 -4.84 13.97 14.23
N ASP A 419 -4.13 14.51 15.22
CA ASP A 419 -4.51 14.45 16.63
C ASP A 419 -5.89 15.12 16.87
N VAL A 420 -6.15 16.28 16.23
CA VAL A 420 -7.47 16.95 16.29
C VAL A 420 -8.58 16.10 15.64
N LEU A 421 -8.28 15.46 14.52
CA LEU A 421 -9.24 14.62 13.80
C LEU A 421 -9.56 13.34 14.58
N GLU A 422 -8.54 12.70 15.14
CA GLU A 422 -8.67 11.49 15.95
C GLU A 422 -9.56 11.75 17.17
N GLU A 423 -9.28 12.81 17.95
CA GLU A 423 -10.06 13.18 19.12
C GLU A 423 -11.55 13.38 18.78
N TRP A 424 -11.83 14.08 17.67
CA TRP A 424 -13.20 14.32 17.25
C TRP A 424 -13.90 13.05 16.74
N ILE A 425 -13.23 12.25 15.89
CA ILE A 425 -13.83 11.04 15.30
C ILE A 425 -14.12 9.99 16.37
N VAL A 426 -13.26 9.84 17.38
CA VAL A 426 -13.46 8.91 18.50
C VAL A 426 -14.68 9.33 19.35
N SER A 427 -15.08 10.60 19.34
CA SER A 427 -16.30 11.05 20.01
C SER A 427 -17.61 10.61 19.34
N LEU A 428 -17.57 10.09 18.11
CA LEU A 428 -18.74 9.58 17.41
C LEU A 428 -19.13 8.19 17.93
N GLU A 429 -20.37 8.01 18.34
CA GLU A 429 -20.84 6.83 19.09
C GLU A 429 -20.86 5.53 18.28
N ASN A 430 -21.22 5.59 16.98
CA ASN A 430 -21.47 4.43 16.14
C ASN A 430 -20.66 4.44 14.85
N PHE A 431 -19.51 5.11 14.88
CA PHE A 431 -18.68 5.36 13.70
C PHE A 431 -17.24 4.91 13.95
N GLN A 432 -16.71 4.09 13.04
CA GLN A 432 -15.31 3.64 13.05
C GLN A 432 -14.63 4.09 11.76
N THR A 433 -13.36 4.51 11.85
CA THR A 433 -12.55 4.80 10.65
C THR A 433 -11.33 3.89 10.62
N VAL A 434 -11.05 3.27 9.47
CA VAL A 434 -10.06 2.21 9.33
C VAL A 434 -9.29 2.29 8.00
N GLY A 435 -8.22 1.53 7.87
CA GLY A 435 -7.48 1.40 6.63
C GLY A 435 -6.41 2.47 6.42
N ARG A 436 -5.91 2.60 5.18
CA ARG A 436 -4.83 3.52 4.84
C ARG A 436 -5.28 4.98 4.87
N ASN A 437 -6.32 5.28 4.11
CA ASN A 437 -6.81 6.65 3.95
C ASN A 437 -7.72 7.07 5.10
N GLY A 438 -8.48 6.13 5.67
CA GLY A 438 -9.33 6.38 6.83
C GLY A 438 -8.58 6.67 8.13
N LEU A 439 -7.31 6.25 8.24
CA LEU A 439 -6.43 6.59 9.36
C LEU A 439 -5.31 7.57 8.97
N HIS A 440 -5.29 8.04 7.74
CA HIS A 440 -4.17 8.83 7.19
C HIS A 440 -2.80 8.21 7.52
N ARG A 441 -2.68 6.89 7.35
CA ARG A 441 -1.47 6.12 7.65
C ARG A 441 -1.00 5.33 6.45
N TYR A 442 0.32 5.18 6.33
CA TYR A 442 0.91 4.32 5.30
C TYR A 442 0.74 2.85 5.68
N ASN A 443 -0.52 2.43 5.75
CA ASN A 443 -0.89 1.05 6.02
C ASN A 443 -0.70 0.19 4.77
N ASN A 444 -0.05 -0.96 4.91
CA ASN A 444 -0.12 -2.03 3.93
C ASN A 444 -1.47 -2.75 4.07
N GLN A 445 -1.71 -3.79 3.25
CA GLN A 445 -2.98 -4.53 3.29
C GLN A 445 -3.24 -5.12 4.68
N ASP A 446 -2.24 -5.74 5.29
CA ASP A 446 -2.33 -6.37 6.62
C ASP A 446 -2.72 -5.39 7.73
N HIS A 447 -2.11 -4.20 7.76
CA HIS A 447 -2.51 -3.16 8.72
C HIS A 447 -3.93 -2.65 8.47
N SER A 448 -4.31 -2.51 7.19
CA SER A 448 -5.66 -2.12 6.81
C SER A 448 -6.68 -3.17 7.25
N MET A 449 -6.37 -4.46 7.08
CA MET A 449 -7.17 -5.58 7.54
C MET A 449 -7.25 -5.62 9.08
N LEU A 450 -6.11 -5.51 9.77
CA LEU A 450 -6.09 -5.53 11.23
C LEU A 450 -6.94 -4.41 11.82
N SER A 451 -6.80 -3.17 11.33
CA SER A 451 -7.63 -2.06 11.80
C SER A 451 -9.13 -2.33 11.60
N ALA A 452 -9.49 -2.98 10.51
CA ALA A 452 -10.86 -3.35 10.19
C ALA A 452 -11.39 -4.50 11.07
N MET A 453 -10.56 -5.50 11.37
CA MET A 453 -10.90 -6.59 12.31
C MET A 453 -11.17 -6.04 13.71
N LEU A 454 -10.33 -5.10 14.19
CA LEU A 454 -10.53 -4.45 15.48
C LEU A 454 -11.81 -3.60 15.51
N ALA A 455 -12.08 -2.85 14.44
CA ALA A 455 -13.32 -2.07 14.32
C ALA A 455 -14.58 -2.96 14.30
N ALA A 456 -14.52 -4.12 13.61
CA ALA A 456 -15.60 -5.09 13.62
C ALA A 456 -15.85 -5.64 15.04
N ARG A 457 -14.79 -5.90 15.81
CA ARG A 457 -14.88 -6.35 17.21
C ARG A 457 -15.46 -5.27 18.13
N ASN A 458 -15.11 -4.00 17.91
CA ASN A 458 -15.72 -2.89 18.63
C ASN A 458 -17.25 -2.83 18.40
N ILE A 459 -17.72 -3.07 17.17
CA ILE A 459 -19.16 -3.16 16.87
C ILE A 459 -19.81 -4.32 17.64
N LEU A 460 -19.06 -5.41 17.89
CA LEU A 460 -19.51 -6.56 18.67
C LEU A 460 -19.41 -6.36 20.19
N GLY A 461 -19.00 -5.18 20.66
CA GLY A 461 -18.93 -4.80 22.07
C GLY A 461 -17.56 -5.00 22.71
N GLU A 462 -16.51 -5.26 21.94
CA GLU A 462 -15.13 -5.18 22.44
C GLU A 462 -14.64 -3.72 22.41
N GLU A 463 -13.51 -3.44 23.07
CA GLU A 463 -12.89 -2.10 23.11
C GLU A 463 -11.45 -2.17 22.60
N HIS A 464 -11.22 -1.78 21.35
CA HIS A 464 -9.91 -1.74 20.72
C HIS A 464 -9.64 -0.35 20.15
N ASP A 465 -8.43 0.13 20.32
CA ASP A 465 -7.97 1.37 19.70
C ASP A 465 -7.40 1.09 18.30
N VAL A 466 -8.19 1.36 17.26
CA VAL A 466 -7.80 1.18 15.85
C VAL A 466 -6.69 2.13 15.42
N TRP A 467 -6.51 3.25 16.13
CA TRP A 467 -5.49 4.24 15.85
C TRP A 467 -4.08 3.80 16.29
N THR A 468 -3.97 2.74 17.08
CA THR A 468 -2.67 2.15 17.47
C THR A 468 -2.10 1.18 16.44
N VAL A 469 -2.86 0.80 15.42
CA VAL A 469 -2.38 -0.07 14.35
C VAL A 469 -1.27 0.61 13.56
N ASN A 470 -0.14 -0.10 13.33
CA ASN A 470 1.02 0.41 12.60
C ASN A 470 1.69 1.64 13.24
N VAL A 471 1.59 1.81 14.55
CA VAL A 471 2.38 2.80 15.31
C VAL A 471 3.71 2.24 15.79
N GLU A 472 3.89 0.93 15.71
CA GLU A 472 5.13 0.28 16.12
C GLU A 472 6.32 0.82 15.32
N ARG A 473 7.36 1.21 16.04
CA ARG A 473 8.63 1.66 15.43
C ARG A 473 9.37 0.53 14.71
N SER A 474 8.80 -0.68 14.59
CA SER A 474 9.49 -1.91 14.10
C SER A 474 8.67 -2.80 13.19
N TYR A 475 8.01 -2.25 12.18
CA TYR A 475 7.50 -3.09 11.10
C TYR A 475 8.66 -3.52 10.19
N HIS A 476 9.10 -4.77 10.31
CA HIS A 476 10.17 -5.34 9.49
C HIS A 476 9.65 -6.48 8.62
N GLU A 477 10.07 -6.46 7.38
CA GLU A 477 9.98 -7.56 6.43
C GLU A 477 11.01 -8.69 6.73
N GLU A 478 11.50 -8.79 7.96
CA GLU A 478 12.49 -9.78 8.39
C GLU A 478 11.81 -10.79 9.29
N PHE A 479 11.79 -12.06 8.87
CA PHE A 479 11.50 -13.16 9.76
C PHE A 479 12.77 -13.50 10.56
N GLU A 480 12.69 -13.48 11.89
CA GLU A 480 13.57 -14.34 12.68
C GLU A 480 13.15 -15.79 12.39
N VAL A 481 13.96 -16.50 11.63
CA VAL A 481 13.83 -17.98 11.53
C VAL A 481 14.08 -18.51 12.94
N LYS A 482 13.01 -18.81 13.69
CA LYS A 482 13.15 -19.62 14.89
C LYS A 482 13.79 -20.91 14.45
N LYS A 483 15.05 -21.15 14.86
CA LYS A 483 15.69 -22.45 14.66
C LYS A 483 14.73 -23.50 15.23
N PRO A 484 14.40 -24.54 14.44
CA PRO A 484 13.49 -25.57 14.93
C PRO A 484 14.00 -26.10 16.25
N THR A 485 13.15 -26.14 17.26
CA THR A 485 13.46 -26.70 18.57
C THR A 485 13.86 -28.16 18.41
N PRO A 486 14.63 -28.74 19.34
CA PRO A 486 14.95 -30.17 19.31
C PRO A 486 13.71 -31.07 19.13
N GLU A 487 12.57 -30.67 19.67
CA GLU A 487 11.27 -31.36 19.55
C GLU A 487 10.70 -31.28 18.12
N MET A 488 10.80 -30.13 17.46
CA MET A 488 10.41 -30.01 16.03
C MET A 488 11.31 -30.81 15.11
N LYS A 489 12.62 -30.89 15.41
CA LYS A 489 13.54 -31.74 14.63
C LYS A 489 13.26 -33.23 14.83
N ALA A 490 12.81 -33.65 16.02
CA ALA A 490 12.42 -35.03 16.28
C ALA A 490 11.09 -35.40 15.59
N ALA A 491 10.14 -34.47 15.47
CA ALA A 491 8.89 -34.69 14.73
C ALA A 491 9.11 -34.82 13.22
N ILE A 492 9.96 -33.97 12.62
CA ILE A 492 10.32 -34.04 11.17
C ILE A 492 11.14 -35.29 10.83
N ALA A 493 11.85 -35.87 11.78
CA ALA A 493 12.63 -37.13 11.56
C ALA A 493 11.78 -38.40 11.78
N ALA A 494 10.53 -38.25 12.24
CA ALA A 494 9.60 -39.36 12.50
C ALA A 494 8.50 -39.48 11.39
N GLU A 495 8.42 -38.59 10.44
CA GLU A 495 7.70 -38.67 9.16
C GLU A 495 8.67 -39.09 8.02
#